data_74ab503f9b1521293b49cf87e9443e65
#
_entry.id   74ab503f9b1521293b49cf87e9443e65
#
_cell.length_a   1.000
_cell.length_b   1.000
_cell.length_c   1.000
_cell.angle_alpha   90.00
_cell.angle_beta   90.00
_cell.angle_gamma   90.00
#
_symmetry.space_group_name_H-M   'P 1'
#
loop_
_entity.id
_entity.type
_entity.pdbx_description
1 polymer ?
#
loop_
_entity_poly.entity_id
_entity_poly.type
_entity_poly.pdbx_seq_one_letter_code
_entity_poly.pdbx_strand_id
1 'polypeptide(L)'
;MGLTRDSTAADNTSLFHWDPLSGNLAPKALSGVDGVINLAGENIAEGRWTERKKNSLVQSRIKSTELLVKAILSSSSPPSWMINASAVGIYGDRGDEIIHESSTTAKDFLGNLGSDWEGALGPLSSSSTRTISLRFGIVLSKNGGALKKMLPIFKLGGGAILGSGKQW
;
A
#
# COMPACT_ATOMS: atom_id res chain seq x y z
N MET A 1 11.96 -4.72 -13.20
CA MET A 1 12.24 -3.30 -12.94
C MET A 1 11.66 -2.90 -11.58
N GLY A 2 12.34 -2.02 -10.85
CA GLY A 2 11.88 -1.55 -9.53
C GLY A 2 12.05 -0.04 -9.38
N LEU A 3 11.29 0.54 -8.43
CA LEU A 3 11.41 1.95 -8.04
C LEU A 3 12.08 2.03 -6.67
N THR A 4 13.02 2.96 -6.50
CA THR A 4 13.71 3.19 -5.24
C THR A 4 13.80 4.68 -4.93
N ARG A 5 13.71 5.03 -3.64
CA ARG A 5 13.97 6.40 -3.15
C ARG A 5 15.46 6.67 -2.94
N ASP A 6 16.27 5.63 -2.94
CA ASP A 6 17.72 5.76 -2.84
C ASP A 6 18.28 6.11 -4.22
N SER A 7 18.72 7.35 -4.39
CA SER A 7 19.29 7.85 -5.63
C SER A 7 20.62 7.16 -6.00
N THR A 8 21.35 6.66 -5.01
CA THR A 8 22.62 5.94 -5.26
C THR A 8 22.40 4.52 -5.75
N ALA A 9 21.28 3.89 -5.39
CA ALA A 9 20.89 2.58 -5.85
C ALA A 9 20.23 2.61 -7.25
N ALA A 10 19.76 3.77 -7.70
CA ALA A 10 19.02 3.93 -8.95
C ALA A 10 19.90 3.83 -10.22
N ASP A 11 21.22 3.84 -10.11
CA ASP A 11 22.15 3.71 -11.25
C ASP A 11 22.31 2.26 -11.74
N ASN A 12 21.63 1.33 -11.11
CA ASN A 12 21.64 -0.08 -11.51
C ASN A 12 20.53 -0.30 -12.57
N THR A 13 20.83 -1.09 -13.60
CA THR A 13 20.01 -1.29 -14.82
C THR A 13 18.54 -1.72 -14.59
N SER A 14 18.16 -2.07 -13.36
CA SER A 14 16.82 -2.53 -13.01
C SER A 14 16.09 -1.65 -11.97
N LEU A 15 16.74 -0.62 -11.43
CA LEU A 15 16.15 0.28 -10.42
C LEU A 15 16.09 1.72 -10.93
N PHE A 16 14.94 2.35 -10.81
CA PHE A 16 14.72 3.74 -11.19
C PHE A 16 14.45 4.59 -9.94
N HIS A 17 15.04 5.78 -9.91
CA HIS A 17 14.76 6.73 -8.83
C HIS A 17 13.34 7.26 -8.92
N TRP A 18 12.68 7.31 -7.77
CA TRP A 18 11.41 8.01 -7.59
C TRP A 18 11.33 8.65 -6.21
N ASP A 19 10.65 9.77 -6.13
CA ASP A 19 10.28 10.41 -4.87
C ASP A 19 8.83 10.88 -4.95
N PRO A 20 7.88 10.10 -4.39
CA PRO A 20 6.47 10.46 -4.42
C PRO A 20 6.13 11.77 -3.73
N LEU A 21 6.89 12.16 -2.71
CA LEU A 21 6.61 13.39 -1.95
C LEU A 21 6.99 14.64 -2.75
N SER A 22 8.05 14.60 -3.54
CA SER A 22 8.45 15.69 -4.44
C SER A 22 7.82 15.57 -5.83
N GLY A 23 7.11 14.48 -6.11
CA GLY A 23 6.49 14.23 -7.42
C GLY A 23 7.47 13.81 -8.50
N ASN A 24 8.65 13.31 -8.12
CA ASN A 24 9.68 12.88 -9.07
C ASN A 24 9.59 11.40 -9.39
N LEU A 25 9.57 11.08 -10.68
CA LEU A 25 9.69 9.73 -11.22
C LEU A 25 10.62 9.77 -12.42
N ALA A 26 11.60 8.89 -12.47
CA ALA A 26 12.53 8.80 -13.61
C ALA A 26 11.75 8.61 -14.93
N PRO A 27 12.02 9.39 -15.99
CA PRO A 27 11.21 9.42 -17.20
C PRO A 27 11.05 8.05 -17.89
N LYS A 28 12.05 7.18 -17.76
CA LYS A 28 12.07 5.83 -18.37
C LYS A 28 11.49 4.73 -17.47
N ALA A 29 11.02 5.06 -16.26
CA ALA A 29 10.58 4.07 -15.27
C ALA A 29 9.39 3.21 -15.72
N LEU A 30 8.58 3.71 -16.67
CA LEU A 30 7.43 2.97 -17.23
C LEU A 30 7.65 2.55 -18.68
N SER A 31 8.84 2.75 -19.26
CA SER A 31 9.11 2.42 -20.65
C SER A 31 9.18 0.90 -20.85
N GLY A 32 8.36 0.35 -21.75
CA GLY A 32 8.32 -1.08 -22.04
C GLY A 32 7.82 -1.95 -20.90
N VAL A 33 7.00 -1.40 -20.00
CA VAL A 33 6.43 -2.09 -18.83
C VAL A 33 5.02 -2.53 -19.17
N ASP A 34 4.72 -3.82 -19.04
CA ASP A 34 3.37 -4.39 -19.28
C ASP A 34 2.40 -4.07 -18.17
N GLY A 35 2.90 -3.95 -16.94
CA GLY A 35 2.09 -3.69 -15.76
C GLY A 35 2.86 -3.08 -14.60
N VAL A 36 2.14 -2.48 -13.67
CA VAL A 36 2.68 -1.83 -12.47
C VAL A 36 2.11 -2.50 -11.22
N ILE A 37 2.98 -2.81 -10.25
CA ILE A 37 2.58 -3.26 -8.92
C ILE A 37 3.04 -2.22 -7.91
N ASN A 38 2.09 -1.55 -7.26
CA ASN A 38 2.36 -0.57 -6.21
C ASN A 38 2.10 -1.17 -4.83
N LEU A 39 3.18 -1.48 -4.11
CA LEU A 39 3.15 -1.93 -2.70
C LEU A 39 3.73 -0.86 -1.77
N ALA A 40 3.93 0.35 -2.27
CA ALA A 40 4.55 1.42 -1.50
C ALA A 40 3.63 1.92 -0.38
N GLY A 41 4.22 2.11 0.79
CA GLY A 41 3.53 2.62 1.96
C GLY A 41 4.42 2.56 3.19
N GLU A 42 4.30 3.55 4.06
CA GLU A 42 4.98 3.54 5.34
C GLU A 42 4.42 2.46 6.26
N ASN A 43 5.29 1.84 7.06
CA ASN A 43 4.89 0.77 7.96
C ASN A 43 3.93 1.29 9.04
N ILE A 44 2.72 0.74 9.07
CA ILE A 44 1.65 1.11 10.00
C ILE A 44 1.92 0.67 11.44
N ALA A 45 2.73 -0.39 11.62
CA ALA A 45 3.03 -0.98 12.93
C ALA A 45 4.28 -0.39 13.60
N GLU A 46 4.87 0.67 13.03
CA GLU A 46 6.05 1.34 13.58
C GLU A 46 5.70 2.67 14.23
N GLY A 47 6.15 2.84 15.48
CA GLY A 47 5.98 4.05 16.26
C GLY A 47 4.57 4.25 16.80
N ARG A 48 4.39 5.38 17.51
CA ARG A 48 3.09 5.80 18.03
C ARG A 48 2.28 6.50 16.95
N TRP A 49 0.98 6.35 16.96
CA TRP A 49 0.04 7.00 16.04
C TRP A 49 -0.22 8.46 16.43
N THR A 50 0.80 9.29 16.28
CA THR A 50 0.69 10.74 16.36
C THR A 50 0.07 11.29 15.07
N GLU A 51 -0.40 12.56 15.08
CA GLU A 51 -0.91 13.21 13.86
C GLU A 51 0.17 13.25 12.76
N ARG A 52 1.44 13.47 13.13
CA ARG A 52 2.57 13.39 12.18
C ARG A 52 2.66 12.00 11.55
N LYS A 53 2.53 10.92 12.35
CA LYS A 53 2.58 9.55 11.85
C LYS A 53 1.39 9.26 10.92
N LYS A 54 0.19 9.66 11.31
CA LYS A 54 -1.01 9.50 10.46
C LYS A 54 -0.86 10.21 9.12
N ASN A 55 -0.38 11.45 9.14
CA ASN A 55 -0.10 12.20 7.91
C ASN A 55 0.92 11.49 7.02
N SER A 56 1.99 10.95 7.60
CA SER A 56 3.00 10.19 6.87
C SER A 56 2.43 8.91 6.25
N LEU A 57 1.56 8.18 6.97
CA LEU A 57 0.84 7.01 6.45
C LEU A 57 -0.05 7.37 5.25
N VAL A 58 -0.76 8.50 5.31
CA VAL A 58 -1.59 9.02 4.23
C VAL A 58 -0.72 9.41 3.03
N GLN A 59 0.27 10.29 3.24
CA GLN A 59 1.11 10.80 2.16
C GLN A 59 1.88 9.69 1.44
N SER A 60 2.44 8.73 2.17
CA SER A 60 3.22 7.63 1.56
C SER A 60 2.40 6.76 0.63
N ARG A 61 1.09 6.65 0.83
CA ARG A 61 0.17 5.84 0.00
C ARG A 61 -0.44 6.64 -1.13
N ILE A 62 -1.05 7.75 -0.79
CA ILE A 62 -1.78 8.57 -1.78
C ILE A 62 -0.81 9.18 -2.79
N LYS A 63 0.28 9.84 -2.33
CA LYS A 63 1.24 10.46 -3.25
C LYS A 63 1.96 9.46 -4.14
N SER A 64 2.28 8.27 -3.63
CA SER A 64 2.87 7.22 -4.45
C SER A 64 1.93 6.75 -5.56
N THR A 65 0.66 6.57 -5.23
CA THR A 65 -0.37 6.15 -6.20
C THR A 65 -0.65 7.25 -7.22
N GLU A 66 -0.87 8.51 -6.77
CA GLU A 66 -1.08 9.67 -7.64
C GLU A 66 0.07 9.87 -8.63
N LEU A 67 1.32 9.71 -8.17
CA LEU A 67 2.49 9.86 -9.04
C LEU A 67 2.52 8.80 -10.15
N LEU A 68 2.25 7.54 -9.80
CA LEU A 68 2.18 6.45 -10.78
C LEU A 68 1.01 6.64 -11.75
N VAL A 69 -0.18 7.00 -11.24
CA VAL A 69 -1.36 7.30 -12.06
C VAL A 69 -1.07 8.42 -13.06
N LYS A 70 -0.47 9.52 -12.61
CA LYS A 70 -0.07 10.64 -13.46
C LYS A 70 0.92 10.18 -14.55
N ALA A 71 1.91 9.38 -14.19
CA ALA A 71 2.91 8.88 -15.13
C ALA A 71 2.29 7.94 -16.18
N ILE A 72 1.36 7.08 -15.76
CA ILE A 72 0.63 6.18 -16.66
C ILE A 72 -0.22 6.98 -17.66
N LEU A 73 -0.98 7.96 -17.18
CA LEU A 73 -1.81 8.81 -18.03
C LEU A 73 -1.02 9.67 -19.02
N SER A 74 0.22 10.02 -18.66
CA SER A 74 1.12 10.81 -19.51
C SER A 74 1.95 9.95 -20.47
N SER A 75 1.85 8.61 -20.38
CA SER A 75 2.64 7.70 -21.20
C SER A 75 2.03 7.55 -22.60
N SER A 76 2.86 7.61 -23.63
CA SER A 76 2.45 7.27 -25.01
C SER A 76 2.21 5.76 -25.21
N SER A 77 2.75 4.92 -24.32
CA SER A 77 2.54 3.48 -24.29
C SER A 77 2.27 3.06 -22.84
N PRO A 78 1.05 3.27 -22.34
CA PRO A 78 0.72 2.99 -20.94
C PRO A 78 0.73 1.47 -20.67
N PRO A 79 1.08 1.05 -19.45
CA PRO A 79 0.97 -0.34 -19.04
C PRO A 79 -0.48 -0.82 -19.12
N SER A 80 -0.66 -2.10 -19.45
CA SER A 80 -2.00 -2.71 -19.62
C SER A 80 -2.78 -2.82 -18.30
N TRP A 81 -2.06 -2.87 -17.16
CA TRP A 81 -2.68 -3.00 -15.83
C TRP A 81 -1.85 -2.34 -14.74
N MET A 82 -2.54 -1.97 -13.66
CA MET A 82 -1.95 -1.51 -12.41
C MET A 82 -2.60 -2.24 -11.24
N ILE A 83 -1.80 -2.95 -10.44
CA ILE A 83 -2.19 -3.52 -9.16
C ILE A 83 -1.74 -2.58 -8.06
N ASN A 84 -2.67 -2.13 -7.24
CA ASN A 84 -2.38 -1.28 -6.08
C ASN A 84 -2.71 -2.03 -4.80
N ALA A 85 -1.80 -1.98 -3.83
CA ALA A 85 -2.10 -2.49 -2.49
C ALA A 85 -3.21 -1.67 -1.85
N SER A 86 -4.04 -2.35 -1.09
CA SER A 86 -5.02 -1.83 -0.15
C SER A 86 -5.01 -2.73 1.08
N ALA A 87 -5.95 -2.60 2.00
CA ALA A 87 -5.99 -3.40 3.21
C ALA A 87 -7.43 -3.71 3.64
N VAL A 88 -7.63 -4.90 4.23
CA VAL A 88 -8.92 -5.27 4.82
C VAL A 88 -9.37 -4.33 5.95
N GLY A 89 -8.43 -3.56 6.53
CA GLY A 89 -8.75 -2.49 7.49
C GLY A 89 -9.68 -1.40 6.95
N ILE A 90 -9.90 -1.33 5.63
CA ILE A 90 -10.89 -0.44 5.00
C ILE A 90 -12.31 -0.71 5.52
N TYR A 91 -12.61 -1.93 5.96
CA TYR A 91 -13.94 -2.32 6.44
C TYR A 91 -14.17 -2.00 7.94
N GLY A 92 -13.10 -1.74 8.72
CA GLY A 92 -13.18 -1.58 10.17
C GLY A 92 -13.53 -2.86 10.90
N ASP A 93 -14.00 -2.71 12.15
CA ASP A 93 -14.50 -3.83 12.94
C ASP A 93 -15.95 -4.13 12.57
N ARG A 94 -16.22 -5.33 12.11
CA ARG A 94 -17.53 -5.81 11.65
C ARG A 94 -18.00 -7.04 12.44
N GLY A 95 -17.32 -7.39 13.55
CA GLY A 95 -17.62 -8.60 14.31
C GLY A 95 -17.61 -9.85 13.42
N ASP A 96 -18.69 -10.62 13.44
CA ASP A 96 -18.83 -11.89 12.69
C ASP A 96 -19.52 -11.71 11.32
N GLU A 97 -19.65 -10.48 10.82
CA GLU A 97 -20.27 -10.21 9.52
C GLU A 97 -19.39 -10.76 8.38
N ILE A 98 -20.02 -11.45 7.44
CA ILE A 98 -19.33 -11.88 6.21
C ILE A 98 -19.12 -10.67 5.30
N ILE A 99 -17.86 -10.35 5.03
CA ILE A 99 -17.45 -9.18 4.26
C ILE A 99 -17.18 -9.59 2.81
N HIS A 100 -17.69 -8.78 1.89
CA HIS A 100 -17.45 -8.86 0.45
C HIS A 100 -16.79 -7.58 -0.05
N GLU A 101 -16.27 -7.59 -1.27
CA GLU A 101 -15.62 -6.42 -1.88
C GLU A 101 -16.57 -5.21 -2.00
N SER A 102 -17.87 -5.47 -2.13
CA SER A 102 -18.92 -4.45 -2.20
C SER A 102 -19.42 -3.96 -0.84
N SER A 103 -18.94 -4.54 0.27
CA SER A 103 -19.34 -4.10 1.62
C SER A 103 -18.92 -2.67 1.88
N THR A 104 -19.72 -1.95 2.68
CA THR A 104 -19.46 -0.54 3.02
C THR A 104 -18.15 -0.40 3.78
N THR A 105 -17.41 0.67 3.51
CA THR A 105 -16.16 1.00 4.19
C THR A 105 -16.41 1.67 5.53
N ALA A 106 -15.49 1.51 6.48
CA ALA A 106 -15.54 2.20 7.77
C ALA A 106 -15.24 3.69 7.61
N LYS A 107 -15.68 4.47 8.62
CA LYS A 107 -15.46 5.93 8.67
C LYS A 107 -14.38 6.32 9.70
N ASP A 108 -13.63 5.34 10.20
CA ASP A 108 -12.48 5.60 11.05
C ASP A 108 -11.24 5.99 10.22
N PHE A 109 -10.11 6.21 10.89
CA PHE A 109 -8.87 6.61 10.21
C PHE A 109 -8.42 5.58 9.15
N LEU A 110 -8.50 4.30 9.45
CA LEU A 110 -8.05 3.24 8.52
C LEU A 110 -9.02 3.06 7.35
N GLY A 111 -10.32 3.12 7.63
CA GLY A 111 -11.35 3.07 6.59
C GLY A 111 -11.23 4.22 5.60
N ASN A 112 -11.06 5.45 6.12
CA ASN A 112 -10.85 6.64 5.29
C ASN A 112 -9.54 6.54 4.50
N LEU A 113 -8.43 6.15 5.15
CA LEU A 113 -7.14 5.95 4.49
C LEU A 113 -7.23 4.94 3.34
N GLY A 114 -7.89 3.80 3.56
CA GLY A 114 -8.09 2.78 2.53
C GLY A 114 -8.94 3.30 1.37
N SER A 115 -10.03 4.02 1.67
CA SER A 115 -10.93 4.60 0.68
C SER A 115 -10.22 5.66 -0.18
N ASP A 116 -9.45 6.56 0.44
CA ASP A 116 -8.68 7.59 -0.26
C ASP A 116 -7.56 6.97 -1.10
N TRP A 117 -6.91 5.92 -0.59
CA TRP A 117 -5.87 5.21 -1.31
C TRP A 117 -6.41 4.53 -2.58
N GLU A 118 -7.53 3.81 -2.48
CA GLU A 118 -8.19 3.22 -3.65
C GLU A 118 -8.75 4.31 -4.58
N GLY A 119 -9.29 5.38 -4.02
CA GLY A 119 -9.79 6.55 -4.75
C GLY A 119 -8.73 7.23 -5.62
N ALA A 120 -7.45 7.19 -5.22
CA ALA A 120 -6.34 7.75 -6.00
C ALA A 120 -6.14 7.06 -7.36
N LEU A 121 -6.70 5.86 -7.57
CA LEU A 121 -6.73 5.17 -8.87
C LEU A 121 -7.83 5.70 -9.80
N GLY A 122 -8.79 6.46 -9.29
CA GLY A 122 -9.96 6.93 -10.02
C GLY A 122 -9.69 7.51 -11.42
N PRO A 123 -8.65 8.35 -11.62
CA PRO A 123 -8.35 8.91 -12.93
C PRO A 123 -8.02 7.87 -14.02
N LEU A 124 -7.61 6.64 -13.65
CA LEU A 124 -7.37 5.56 -14.61
C LEU A 124 -8.64 4.87 -15.12
N SER A 125 -9.80 5.13 -14.52
CA SER A 125 -11.08 4.50 -14.92
C SER A 125 -11.48 4.74 -16.38
N SER A 126 -11.04 5.86 -16.95
CA SER A 126 -11.26 6.21 -18.36
C SER A 126 -10.05 5.92 -19.28
N SER A 127 -9.02 5.27 -18.76
CA SER A 127 -7.81 4.89 -19.51
C SER A 127 -7.87 3.45 -20.02
N SER A 128 -6.91 3.06 -20.85
CA SER A 128 -6.74 1.66 -21.28
C SER A 128 -6.10 0.76 -20.20
N THR A 129 -5.60 1.33 -19.11
CA THR A 129 -4.95 0.59 -18.02
C THR A 129 -6.00 0.03 -17.07
N ARG A 130 -6.09 -1.29 -16.98
CA ARG A 130 -6.95 -1.96 -15.98
C ARG A 130 -6.40 -1.78 -14.57
N THR A 131 -7.21 -1.33 -13.62
CA THR A 131 -6.82 -1.18 -12.22
C THR A 131 -7.36 -2.30 -11.34
N ILE A 132 -6.58 -2.73 -10.34
CA ILE A 132 -6.93 -3.75 -9.36
C ILE A 132 -6.46 -3.28 -8.00
N SER A 133 -7.36 -3.16 -7.02
CA SER A 133 -7.03 -2.93 -5.61
C SER A 133 -7.00 -4.26 -4.87
N LEU A 134 -5.85 -4.61 -4.27
CA LEU A 134 -5.72 -5.82 -3.45
C LEU A 134 -5.81 -5.46 -1.97
N ARG A 135 -6.91 -5.83 -1.32
CA ARG A 135 -7.16 -5.62 0.11
C ARG A 135 -6.51 -6.72 0.92
N PHE A 136 -5.25 -6.51 1.30
CA PHE A 136 -4.48 -7.48 2.07
C PHE A 136 -4.93 -7.55 3.53
N GLY A 137 -5.01 -8.76 4.07
CA GLY A 137 -4.98 -9.00 5.49
C GLY A 137 -3.54 -8.90 6.06
N ILE A 138 -3.35 -9.39 7.29
CA ILE A 138 -2.02 -9.42 7.91
C ILE A 138 -1.17 -10.50 7.25
N VAL A 139 -0.14 -10.09 6.53
CA VAL A 139 0.84 -11.01 5.94
C VAL A 139 1.82 -11.47 7.01
N LEU A 140 1.82 -12.77 7.30
CA LEU A 140 2.67 -13.38 8.32
C LEU A 140 4.00 -13.85 7.72
N SER A 141 5.11 -13.32 8.24
CA SER A 141 6.46 -13.73 7.87
C SER A 141 7.40 -13.72 9.08
N LYS A 142 8.26 -14.75 9.18
CA LYS A 142 9.33 -14.80 10.19
C LYS A 142 10.39 -13.71 9.98
N ASN A 143 10.49 -13.18 8.77
CA ASN A 143 11.52 -12.20 8.37
C ASN A 143 11.08 -10.76 8.58
N GLY A 144 9.77 -10.49 8.79
CA GLY A 144 9.23 -9.15 8.93
C GLY A 144 7.81 -9.10 9.47
N GLY A 145 7.28 -7.88 9.68
CA GLY A 145 5.90 -7.66 10.09
C GLY A 145 5.56 -8.14 11.51
N ALA A 146 4.28 -8.43 11.73
CA ALA A 146 3.73 -8.77 13.04
C ALA A 146 4.34 -10.05 13.61
N LEU A 147 4.43 -11.11 12.82
CA LEU A 147 4.94 -12.41 13.28
C LEU A 147 6.39 -12.33 13.79
N LYS A 148 7.26 -11.58 13.08
CA LYS A 148 8.65 -11.38 13.53
C LYS A 148 8.72 -10.75 14.92
N LYS A 149 7.83 -9.79 15.21
CA LYS A 149 7.77 -9.11 16.52
C LYS A 149 7.21 -10.01 17.62
N MET A 150 6.30 -10.91 17.30
CA MET A 150 5.65 -11.81 18.25
C MET A 150 6.50 -13.05 18.58
N LEU A 151 7.22 -13.61 17.60
CA LEU A 151 7.98 -14.85 17.74
C LEU A 151 8.93 -14.91 18.95
N PRO A 152 9.73 -13.86 19.28
CA PRO A 152 10.62 -13.92 20.46
C PRO A 152 9.83 -14.11 21.76
N ILE A 153 8.70 -13.45 21.92
CA ILE A 153 7.85 -13.54 23.11
C ILE A 153 7.30 -14.97 23.24
N PHE A 154 6.78 -15.54 22.17
CA PHE A 154 6.26 -16.91 22.15
C PHE A 154 7.36 -17.96 22.43
N LYS A 155 8.57 -17.77 21.90
CA LYS A 155 9.71 -18.66 22.16
C LYS A 155 10.17 -18.68 23.61
N LEU A 156 9.90 -17.61 24.36
CA LEU A 156 10.19 -17.51 25.79
C LEU A 156 9.00 -17.99 26.66
N GLY A 157 8.00 -18.63 26.06
CA GLY A 157 6.80 -19.11 26.77
C GLY A 157 5.80 -17.99 27.13
N GLY A 158 6.04 -16.74 26.67
CA GLY A 158 5.15 -15.62 26.86
C GLY A 158 4.11 -15.57 25.76
N GLY A 159 2.85 -15.86 26.08
CA GLY A 159 1.71 -15.64 25.19
C GLY A 159 0.68 -14.76 25.90
N ALA A 160 -0.02 -13.91 25.16
CA ALA A 160 -1.13 -13.11 25.68
C ALA A 160 -2.31 -13.20 24.73
N ILE A 161 -3.50 -13.26 25.30
CA ILE A 161 -4.75 -13.10 24.57
C ILE A 161 -4.92 -11.59 24.32
N LEU A 162 -4.94 -11.19 23.06
CA LEU A 162 -5.18 -9.80 22.67
C LEU A 162 -6.70 -9.58 22.58
N GLY A 163 -7.21 -8.55 23.28
CA GLY A 163 -8.64 -8.29 23.32
C GLY A 163 -9.44 -9.49 23.82
N SER A 164 -10.47 -9.90 23.07
CA SER A 164 -11.27 -11.09 23.37
C SER A 164 -10.62 -12.41 22.91
N GLY A 165 -9.58 -12.35 22.11
CA GLY A 165 -8.98 -13.52 21.44
C GLY A 165 -9.85 -14.15 20.36
N LYS A 166 -10.96 -13.51 19.98
CA LYS A 166 -11.91 -13.97 18.96
C LYS A 166 -11.91 -13.12 17.70
N GLN A 167 -10.88 -12.30 17.52
CA GLN A 167 -10.70 -11.51 16.30
C GLN A 167 -10.35 -12.42 15.12
N TRP A 168 -10.90 -12.09 13.97
CA TRP A 168 -10.57 -12.67 12.67
C TRP A 168 -9.25 -12.15 12.11
#